data_cfab766aeda867f79697e7b410063b6e
#
_entry.id   cfab766aeda867f79697e7b410063b6e
#
_cell.length_a   1.000
_cell.length_b   1.000
_cell.length_c   1.000
_cell.angle_alpha   90.00
_cell.angle_beta   90.00
_cell.angle_gamma   90.00
#
_symmetry.space_group_name_H-M   'P 1'
#
loop_
_entity.id
_entity.type
_entity.pdbx_description
1 polymer ?
#
loop_
_entity_poly.entity_id
_entity_poly.type
_entity_poly.pdbx_seq_one_letter_code
_entity_poly.pdbx_strand_id
1 'polypeptide(L)'
;MTTASRVHWIEILVQQFLVTLPLTIFFKLPSFTLATVSLTVAAWTFFNHLNVKLSLGRLSVLLCGPQVHRIHHSRLSEHQNKNFASYMPIWDVLFGTTLQQSRNIRPQA
;
A
#
# COMPACT_ATOMS: atom_id res chain seq x y z
N MET A 1 -12.32 4.98 -11.43
CA MET A 1 -12.90 3.72 -10.91
C MET A 1 -11.87 3.09 -9.99
N THR A 2 -12.20 3.00 -8.71
CA THR A 2 -11.31 2.49 -7.66
C THR A 2 -11.25 0.97 -7.73
N THR A 3 -10.14 0.43 -8.20
CA THR A 3 -9.86 -1.02 -8.20
C THR A 3 -9.36 -1.53 -6.84
N ALA A 4 -9.23 -0.64 -5.85
CA ALA A 4 -8.67 -0.94 -4.54
C ALA A 4 -9.49 -1.93 -3.68
N SER A 5 -10.72 -2.23 -4.05
CA SER A 5 -11.64 -3.04 -3.23
C SER A 5 -12.07 -4.36 -3.87
N ARG A 6 -11.41 -4.80 -4.93
CA ARG A 6 -11.69 -6.11 -5.52
C ARG A 6 -10.86 -7.21 -4.86
N VAL A 7 -11.07 -7.37 -3.57
CA VAL A 7 -10.53 -8.51 -2.82
C VAL A 7 -11.58 -9.61 -2.84
N HIS A 8 -11.19 -10.82 -3.21
CA HIS A 8 -12.10 -11.96 -3.20
C HIS A 8 -12.43 -12.30 -1.73
N TRP A 9 -13.70 -12.59 -1.44
CA TRP A 9 -14.13 -12.89 -0.06
C TRP A 9 -13.35 -14.04 0.58
N ILE A 10 -12.93 -15.05 -0.19
CA ILE A 10 -12.07 -16.15 0.27
C ILE A 10 -10.73 -15.61 0.77
N GLU A 11 -10.13 -14.64 0.10
CA GLU A 11 -8.86 -14.04 0.52
C GLU A 11 -8.98 -13.38 1.89
N ILE A 12 -10.11 -12.69 2.14
CA ILE A 12 -10.40 -12.11 3.45
C ILE A 12 -10.49 -13.20 4.51
N LEU A 13 -11.20 -14.30 4.24
CA LEU A 13 -11.31 -15.43 5.17
C LEU A 13 -9.94 -16.07 5.44
N VAL A 14 -9.17 -16.34 4.40
CA VAL A 14 -7.82 -16.90 4.53
C VAL A 14 -6.94 -15.99 5.39
N GLN A 15 -6.95 -14.69 5.14
CA GLN A 15 -6.20 -13.73 5.94
C GLN A 15 -6.67 -13.72 7.41
N GLN A 16 -7.98 -13.77 7.67
CA GLN A 16 -8.50 -13.77 9.03
C GLN A 16 -8.09 -15.04 9.78
N PHE A 17 -8.22 -16.23 9.17
CA PHE A 17 -7.94 -17.50 9.83
C PHE A 17 -6.44 -17.82 9.92
N LEU A 18 -5.65 -17.51 8.89
CA LEU A 18 -4.23 -17.87 8.85
C LEU A 18 -3.30 -16.80 9.43
N VAL A 19 -3.73 -15.55 9.50
CA VAL A 19 -2.88 -14.45 9.97
C VAL A 19 -3.48 -13.80 11.22
N THR A 20 -4.66 -13.21 11.10
CA THR A 20 -5.21 -12.37 12.16
C THR A 20 -5.52 -13.16 13.42
N LEU A 21 -6.21 -14.30 13.30
CA LEU A 21 -6.60 -15.11 14.45
C LEU A 21 -5.40 -15.71 15.19
N PRO A 22 -4.43 -16.36 14.53
CA PRO A 22 -3.23 -16.86 15.20
C PRO A 22 -2.42 -15.77 15.89
N LEU A 23 -2.22 -14.63 15.24
CA LEU A 23 -1.52 -13.48 15.85
C LEU A 23 -2.26 -12.96 17.08
N THR A 24 -3.59 -12.85 17.02
CA THR A 24 -4.42 -12.40 18.12
C THR A 24 -4.30 -13.33 19.33
N ILE A 25 -4.36 -14.64 19.11
CA ILE A 25 -4.26 -15.64 20.18
C ILE A 25 -2.84 -15.67 20.75
N PHE A 26 -1.82 -15.71 19.88
CA PHE A 26 -0.43 -15.83 20.29
C PHE A 26 0.05 -14.61 21.08
N PHE A 27 -0.27 -13.41 20.64
CA PHE A 27 0.15 -12.16 21.29
C PHE A 27 -0.89 -11.63 22.28
N LYS A 28 -2.03 -12.30 22.47
CA LYS A 28 -3.13 -11.86 23.37
C LYS A 28 -3.55 -10.41 23.10
N LEU A 29 -3.65 -10.04 21.82
CA LEU A 29 -3.96 -8.65 21.41
C LEU A 29 -5.41 -8.31 21.77
N PRO A 30 -5.64 -7.18 22.46
CA PRO A 30 -7.00 -6.73 22.75
C PRO A 30 -7.71 -6.29 21.45
N SER A 31 -9.02 -6.52 21.39
CA SER A 31 -9.85 -6.19 20.22
C SER A 31 -9.76 -4.72 19.82
N PHE A 32 -9.59 -3.83 20.77
CA PHE A 32 -9.39 -2.40 20.53
C PHE A 32 -8.11 -2.14 19.70
N THR A 33 -7.01 -2.81 20.04
CA THR A 33 -5.74 -2.69 19.31
C THR A 33 -5.90 -3.15 17.86
N LEU A 34 -6.56 -4.29 17.66
CA LEU A 34 -6.83 -4.83 16.32
C LEU A 34 -7.69 -3.86 15.49
N ALA A 35 -8.76 -3.33 16.09
CA ALA A 35 -9.63 -2.39 15.43
C ALA A 35 -8.89 -1.11 15.03
N THR A 36 -8.07 -0.56 15.92
CA THR A 36 -7.28 0.66 15.67
C THR A 36 -6.26 0.45 14.55
N VAL A 37 -5.52 -0.66 14.59
CA VAL A 37 -4.56 -0.99 13.53
C VAL A 37 -5.28 -1.16 12.19
N SER A 38 -6.37 -1.93 12.16
CA SER A 38 -7.13 -2.16 10.92
C SER A 38 -7.68 -0.87 10.34
N LEU A 39 -8.21 0.03 11.18
CA LEU A 39 -8.72 1.32 10.74
C LEU A 39 -7.60 2.20 10.19
N THR A 40 -6.45 2.24 10.84
CA THR A 40 -5.28 3.01 10.37
C THR A 40 -4.78 2.48 9.03
N VAL A 41 -4.71 1.15 8.90
CA VAL A 41 -4.33 0.49 7.64
C VAL A 41 -5.32 0.83 6.52
N ALA A 42 -6.61 0.73 6.79
CA ALA A 42 -7.64 1.07 5.82
C ALA A 42 -7.58 2.54 5.40
N ALA A 43 -7.47 3.46 6.35
CA ALA A 43 -7.35 4.89 6.09
C ALA A 43 -6.14 5.23 5.21
N TRP A 44 -4.98 4.63 5.50
CA TRP A 44 -3.77 4.80 4.69
C TRP A 44 -3.93 4.23 3.28
N THR A 45 -4.56 3.07 3.15
CA THR A 45 -4.86 2.46 1.85
C THR A 45 -5.76 3.40 1.01
N PHE A 46 -6.83 3.93 1.60
CA PHE A 46 -7.67 4.92 0.92
C PHE A 46 -6.89 6.17 0.53
N PHE A 47 -6.05 6.70 1.42
CA PHE A 47 -5.19 7.84 1.14
C PHE A 47 -4.30 7.59 -0.08
N ASN A 48 -3.65 6.43 -0.18
CA ASN A 48 -2.79 6.07 -1.32
C ASN A 48 -3.54 5.98 -2.64
N HIS A 49 -4.84 5.67 -2.60
CA HIS A 49 -5.70 5.59 -3.79
C HIS A 49 -6.40 6.90 -4.13
N LEU A 50 -6.18 7.97 -3.36
CA LEU A 50 -6.73 9.29 -3.71
C LEU A 50 -6.12 9.79 -5.03
N ASN A 51 -6.96 10.37 -5.88
CA ASN A 51 -6.50 11.00 -7.12
C ASN A 51 -5.95 12.41 -6.87
N VAL A 52 -4.96 12.51 -5.98
CA VAL A 52 -4.29 13.77 -5.65
C VAL A 52 -2.84 13.76 -6.13
N LYS A 53 -2.34 14.91 -6.56
CA LYS A 53 -0.94 15.09 -6.94
C LYS A 53 -0.12 15.50 -5.70
N LEU A 54 -0.15 14.66 -4.67
CA LEU A 54 0.58 14.90 -3.42
C LEU A 54 1.88 14.09 -3.41
N SER A 55 2.99 14.80 -3.41
CA SER A 55 4.32 14.21 -3.20
C SER A 55 4.75 14.41 -1.76
N LEU A 56 5.14 13.33 -1.10
CA LEU A 56 5.72 13.37 0.25
C LEU A 56 7.19 13.81 0.26
N GLY A 57 7.75 14.16 -0.91
CA GLY A 57 9.14 14.60 -1.02
C GLY A 57 10.11 13.59 -0.40
N ARG A 58 10.96 14.03 0.54
CA ARG A 58 11.93 13.16 1.23
C ARG A 58 11.27 12.10 2.12
N LEU A 59 10.06 12.33 2.60
CA LEU A 59 9.30 11.35 3.38
C LEU A 59 8.87 10.14 2.55
N SER A 60 8.86 10.24 1.22
CA SER A 60 8.53 9.12 0.33
C SER A 60 9.51 7.94 0.43
N VAL A 61 10.66 8.12 1.06
CA VAL A 61 11.60 7.03 1.38
C VAL A 61 11.11 6.19 2.56
N LEU A 62 10.39 6.82 3.49
CA LEU A 62 9.88 6.18 4.70
C LEU A 62 8.43 5.74 4.56
N LEU A 63 7.61 6.55 3.88
CA LEU A 63 6.18 6.33 3.75
C LEU A 63 5.76 6.37 2.28
N CYS A 64 5.04 5.36 1.85
CA CYS A 64 4.45 5.33 0.52
C CYS A 64 3.30 6.34 0.46
N GLY A 65 3.36 7.25 -0.50
CA GLY A 65 2.30 8.21 -0.75
C GLY A 65 1.57 7.95 -2.07
N PRO A 66 0.48 8.71 -2.36
CA PRO A 66 -0.35 8.49 -3.54
C PRO A 66 0.41 8.50 -4.87
N GLN A 67 1.44 9.31 -5.01
CA GLN A 67 2.24 9.37 -6.24
C GLN A 67 3.10 8.14 -6.45
N VAL A 68 3.73 7.62 -5.39
CA VAL A 68 4.58 6.42 -5.44
C VAL A 68 3.72 5.19 -5.68
N HIS A 69 2.59 5.09 -4.96
CA HIS A 69 1.67 3.96 -5.09
C HIS A 69 0.97 3.91 -6.46
N ARG A 70 0.74 5.07 -7.08
CA ARG A 70 0.15 5.16 -8.43
C ARG A 70 1.03 4.50 -9.50
N ILE A 71 2.35 4.48 -9.32
CA ILE A 71 3.27 3.78 -10.23
C ILE A 71 2.94 2.29 -10.26
N HIS A 72 2.68 1.69 -9.11
CA HIS A 72 2.29 0.30 -8.98
C HIS A 72 1.02 -0.04 -9.79
N HIS A 73 0.07 0.87 -9.85
CA HIS A 73 -1.17 0.72 -10.62
C HIS A 73 -1.08 1.18 -12.08
N SER A 74 0.09 1.61 -12.53
CA SER A 74 0.30 2.08 -13.89
C SER A 74 0.35 0.92 -14.89
N ARG A 75 -0.16 1.17 -16.10
CA ARG A 75 -0.10 0.21 -17.21
C ARG A 75 1.16 0.32 -18.06
N LEU A 76 2.04 1.26 -17.74
CA LEU A 76 3.30 1.43 -18.46
C LEU A 76 4.23 0.25 -18.18
N SER A 77 4.86 -0.29 -19.22
CA SER A 77 5.75 -1.44 -19.08
C SER A 77 6.93 -1.20 -18.16
N GLU A 78 7.45 0.02 -18.11
CA GLU A 78 8.53 0.45 -17.22
C GLU A 78 8.14 0.53 -15.74
N HIS A 79 6.82 0.62 -15.45
CA HIS A 79 6.26 0.64 -14.11
C HIS A 79 5.88 -0.74 -13.58
N GLN A 80 5.93 -1.77 -14.44
CA GLN A 80 5.56 -3.12 -14.03
C GLN A 80 6.56 -3.66 -13.01
N ASN A 81 6.04 -4.39 -12.04
CA ASN A 81 6.84 -4.97 -10.94
C ASN A 81 7.63 -3.93 -10.11
N LYS A 82 7.05 -2.74 -9.94
CA LYS A 82 7.63 -1.66 -9.14
C LYS A 82 6.70 -1.23 -8.01
N ASN A 83 7.31 -0.73 -6.92
CA ASN A 83 6.64 -0.10 -5.77
C ASN A 83 5.51 -0.94 -5.17
N PHE A 84 5.79 -2.17 -4.79
CA PHE A 84 4.81 -3.09 -4.19
C PHE A 84 4.38 -2.67 -2.77
N ALA A 85 5.27 -1.96 -2.05
CA ALA A 85 5.02 -1.59 -0.67
C ALA A 85 3.93 -0.51 -0.57
N SER A 86 2.83 -0.83 0.11
CA SER A 86 1.74 0.12 0.35
C SER A 86 1.99 1.07 1.51
N TYR A 87 2.95 0.75 2.38
CA TYR A 87 3.27 1.52 3.60
C TYR A 87 4.70 2.01 3.61
N MET A 88 5.64 1.09 3.71
CA MET A 88 7.06 1.37 3.90
C MET A 88 7.84 0.98 2.64
N PRO A 89 8.26 1.94 1.83
CA PRO A 89 9.04 1.70 0.61
C PRO A 89 10.39 1.01 0.85
N ILE A 90 10.82 0.91 2.11
CA ILE A 90 12.06 0.21 2.45
C ILE A 90 12.13 -1.21 1.90
N TRP A 91 10.99 -1.91 1.80
CA TRP A 91 10.92 -3.24 1.21
C TRP A 91 11.22 -3.19 -0.30
N ASP A 92 10.70 -2.19 -1.01
CA ASP A 92 11.02 -1.98 -2.41
C ASP A 92 12.49 -1.64 -2.63
N VAL A 93 13.09 -0.89 -1.69
CA VAL A 93 14.54 -0.60 -1.72
C VAL A 93 15.35 -1.87 -1.54
N LEU A 94 14.99 -2.70 -0.54
CA LEU A 94 15.70 -3.95 -0.25
C LEU A 94 15.61 -4.96 -1.41
N PHE A 95 14.47 -5.03 -2.09
CA PHE A 95 14.25 -5.95 -3.22
C PHE A 95 14.55 -5.33 -4.60
N GLY A 96 15.02 -4.07 -4.65
CA GLY A 96 15.36 -3.41 -5.90
C GLY A 96 14.14 -3.10 -6.80
N THR A 97 12.95 -3.04 -6.23
CA THR A 97 11.70 -2.76 -6.97
C THR A 97 11.29 -1.28 -6.91
N THR A 98 12.09 -0.42 -6.26
CA THR A 98 11.82 1.01 -6.15
C THR A 98 11.88 1.70 -7.50
N LEU A 99 10.83 2.43 -7.85
CA LEU A 99 10.80 3.38 -8.95
C LEU A 99 10.26 4.72 -8.43
N GLN A 100 11.10 5.75 -8.46
CA GLN A 100 10.67 7.11 -8.17
C GLN A 100 10.25 7.80 -9.47
N GLN A 101 9.09 8.45 -9.46
CA GLN A 101 8.68 9.28 -10.58
C GLN A 101 9.63 10.48 -10.69
N SER A 102 10.45 10.50 -11.73
CA SER A 102 11.25 11.69 -12.01
C SER A 102 10.30 12.87 -12.24
N ARG A 103 10.68 14.07 -11.76
CA ARG A 103 9.85 15.30 -11.84
C ARG A 103 9.43 15.70 -13.26
N ASN A 104 9.92 15.00 -14.28
CA ASN A 104 9.75 15.35 -15.70
C ASN A 104 8.78 14.46 -16.48
N ILE A 105 8.14 13.48 -15.87
CA ILE A 105 7.12 12.72 -16.58
C ILE A 105 5.84 13.55 -16.56
N ARG A 106 5.53 14.19 -17.71
CA ARG A 106 4.22 14.80 -17.94
C ARG A 106 3.15 13.71 -17.73
N PRO A 107 2.07 14.01 -16.99
CA PRO A 107 0.96 13.08 -16.90
C PRO A 107 0.40 12.90 -18.31
N GLN A 108 0.63 11.77 -18.91
CA GLN A 108 -0.16 11.37 -20.06
C GLN A 108 -1.56 11.06 -19.55
N ALA A 109 -2.49 11.84 -20.08
CA ALA A 109 -3.91 11.71 -19.77
C ALA A 109 -4.44 10.31 -20.11
#